data_3d9047c5622029741cfbf902789362d2
#
_entry.id   3d9047c5622029741cfbf902789362d2
#
_cell.length_a   1.000
_cell.length_b   1.000
_cell.length_c   1.000
_cell.angle_alpha   90.00
_cell.angle_beta   90.00
_cell.angle_gamma   90.00
#
_symmetry.space_group_name_H-M   'P 1'
#
loop_
_entity.id
_entity.type
_entity.pdbx_description
1 polymer ?
#
loop_
_entity_poly.entity_id
_entity_poly.type
_entity_poly.pdbx_seq_one_letter_code
_entity_poly.pdbx_strand_id
1 'polypeptide(L)'
;MLTWEFPPRIIGGISTHVYHLSRALVEKGTSVRVITCDFPNAPAEEIIDGVPVSRVDSGRVPESNFLLWIYHLNSQMISKTTELFETERFDLIHAHDWVVGRAAVELKNRLGLPLISTIHATEIGRGGSLDGEYRRKVRDIERLLVEQSDGIICCSNYMLDHIQYVLGAVKTKIRVIPNGVEASRFNNGRQPQLIPTGVSEDRKTILYVGRIVREKGIFTLLDAFEKLRKQGKDVSLVLVGEGPLKEDLAKEVLRRKLNDRVKLAGFVDEKKLVSLYNSSDAFVLPSHYEPFGMVALEAMASRVPVVVSDVGGLSEIVEDGITGVKVPAANPSTLAEGILRVLEDRELSEQLKENAYRAVQERYRWDMIAEKTIEAYRISFAKPSPSSRAVEDAEFLSDPALVQFLLTIGATDGEGAISAGEIASLIKSPETPVKLSLGRQASLGYVSTKLTPDSARVRYHLSPVGIIKACSDMS
;
A
#
# COMPACT_ATOMS: atom_id res chain seq x y z
N MET A 1 -2.79 -14.14 1.98
CA MET A 1 -2.45 -12.70 1.96
C MET A 1 -3.32 -11.99 0.96
N LEU A 2 -3.88 -10.84 1.32
CA LEU A 2 -4.67 -10.00 0.43
C LEU A 2 -3.87 -8.74 0.09
N THR A 3 -3.69 -8.46 -1.19
CA THR A 3 -3.00 -7.27 -1.69
C THR A 3 -3.58 -6.84 -3.03
N TRP A 4 -3.54 -5.55 -3.35
CA TRP A 4 -4.01 -5.04 -4.65
C TRP A 4 -2.89 -4.91 -5.69
N GLU A 5 -1.63 -5.05 -5.26
CA GLU A 5 -0.45 -5.07 -6.12
C GLU A 5 0.40 -6.30 -5.77
N PHE A 6 0.78 -7.03 -6.82
CA PHE A 6 1.73 -8.14 -6.79
C PHE A 6 2.33 -8.30 -8.18
N PRO A 7 3.59 -8.68 -8.35
CA PRO A 7 4.16 -8.79 -9.70
C PRO A 7 3.30 -9.63 -10.66
N PRO A 8 3.15 -9.18 -11.92
CA PRO A 8 3.83 -8.06 -12.59
C PRO A 8 3.19 -6.67 -12.37
N ARG A 9 2.10 -6.56 -11.60
CA ARG A 9 1.50 -5.26 -11.23
C ARG A 9 2.33 -4.60 -10.13
N ILE A 10 3.14 -3.62 -10.52
CA ILE A 10 4.00 -2.84 -9.61
C ILE A 10 3.63 -1.37 -9.73
N ILE A 11 3.04 -0.81 -8.67
CA ILE A 11 2.68 0.62 -8.57
C ILE A 11 3.57 1.30 -7.54
N GLY A 12 3.91 0.59 -6.46
CA GLY A 12 4.73 1.10 -5.39
C GLY A 12 5.44 0.01 -4.58
N GLY A 13 5.87 0.37 -3.38
CA GLY A 13 6.61 -0.53 -2.50
C GLY A 13 5.82 -1.72 -1.97
N ILE A 14 4.48 -1.68 -2.00
CA ILE A 14 3.63 -2.77 -1.49
C ILE A 14 3.86 -4.04 -2.31
N SER A 15 3.89 -3.92 -3.64
CA SER A 15 4.15 -5.06 -4.52
C SER A 15 5.46 -5.77 -4.18
N THR A 16 6.54 -4.99 -4.06
CA THR A 16 7.88 -5.51 -3.69
C THR A 16 7.86 -6.12 -2.30
N HIS A 17 7.22 -5.45 -1.33
CA HIS A 17 7.10 -5.96 0.04
C HIS A 17 6.38 -7.31 0.09
N VAL A 18 5.17 -7.40 -0.50
CA VAL A 18 4.37 -8.64 -0.43
C VAL A 18 5.06 -9.79 -1.16
N TYR A 19 5.67 -9.51 -2.31
CA TYR A 19 6.43 -10.52 -3.05
C TYR A 19 7.58 -11.11 -2.22
N HIS A 20 8.46 -10.26 -1.69
CA HIS A 20 9.61 -10.75 -0.94
C HIS A 20 9.22 -11.37 0.41
N LEU A 21 8.24 -10.77 1.10
CA LEU A 21 7.75 -11.31 2.38
C LEU A 21 7.09 -12.68 2.18
N SER A 22 6.22 -12.84 1.19
CA SER A 22 5.54 -14.12 0.94
C SER A 22 6.53 -15.23 0.59
N ARG A 23 7.54 -14.93 -0.26
CA ARG A 23 8.63 -15.86 -0.58
C ARG A 23 9.42 -16.24 0.67
N ALA A 24 9.86 -15.26 1.45
CA ALA A 24 10.64 -15.52 2.66
C ALA A 24 9.87 -16.31 3.73
N LEU A 25 8.55 -16.11 3.82
CA LEU A 25 7.68 -16.90 4.69
C LEU A 25 7.59 -18.36 4.22
N VAL A 26 7.47 -18.59 2.90
CA VAL A 26 7.47 -19.95 2.33
C VAL A 26 8.82 -20.64 2.58
N GLU A 27 9.94 -19.95 2.40
CA GLU A 27 11.29 -20.44 2.73
C GLU A 27 11.44 -20.82 4.22
N LYS A 28 10.68 -20.18 5.11
CA LYS A 28 10.59 -20.51 6.55
C LYS A 28 9.55 -21.59 6.89
N GLY A 29 8.93 -22.22 5.90
CA GLY A 29 7.97 -23.30 6.09
C GLY A 29 6.52 -22.85 6.39
N THR A 30 6.20 -21.57 6.18
CA THR A 30 4.83 -21.08 6.26
C THR A 30 4.13 -21.26 4.91
N SER A 31 2.98 -21.92 4.88
CA SER A 31 2.16 -21.96 3.65
C SER A 31 1.53 -20.59 3.41
N VAL A 32 1.77 -20.00 2.24
CA VAL A 32 1.24 -18.70 1.86
C VAL A 32 0.52 -18.79 0.53
N ARG A 33 -0.70 -18.25 0.45
CA ARG A 33 -1.40 -17.95 -0.79
C ARG A 33 -1.62 -16.46 -0.90
N VAL A 34 -1.26 -15.89 -2.04
CA VAL A 34 -1.51 -14.48 -2.35
C VAL A 34 -2.76 -14.35 -3.21
N ILE A 35 -3.69 -13.47 -2.81
CA ILE A 35 -4.85 -13.10 -3.62
C ILE A 35 -4.70 -11.64 -3.99
N THR A 36 -4.68 -11.37 -5.27
CA THR A 36 -4.41 -10.04 -5.83
C THR A 36 -5.32 -9.76 -7.03
N CYS A 37 -5.30 -8.53 -7.56
CA CYS A 37 -6.03 -8.23 -8.77
C CYS A 37 -5.32 -8.77 -10.03
N ASP A 38 -6.07 -8.94 -11.09
CA ASP A 38 -5.58 -9.32 -12.40
C ASP A 38 -4.60 -8.29 -12.99
N PHE A 39 -3.88 -8.74 -14.00
CA PHE A 39 -2.98 -7.90 -14.79
C PHE A 39 -2.95 -8.44 -16.23
N PRO A 40 -2.84 -7.57 -17.25
CA PRO A 40 -2.81 -8.00 -18.64
C PRO A 40 -1.75 -9.07 -18.90
N ASN A 41 -2.16 -10.17 -19.52
CA ASN A 41 -1.32 -11.34 -19.85
C ASN A 41 -0.76 -12.14 -18.66
N ALA A 42 -1.13 -11.83 -17.41
CA ALA A 42 -0.79 -12.67 -16.27
C ALA A 42 -1.84 -13.78 -16.08
N PRO A 43 -1.43 -15.04 -15.75
CA PRO A 43 -2.37 -16.11 -15.46
C PRO A 43 -3.24 -15.80 -14.24
N ALA A 44 -4.50 -16.29 -14.24
CA ALA A 44 -5.39 -16.18 -13.08
C ALA A 44 -4.87 -16.98 -11.88
N GLU A 45 -4.22 -18.11 -12.14
CA GLU A 45 -3.57 -18.95 -11.13
C GLU A 45 -2.15 -19.26 -11.58
N GLU A 46 -1.17 -19.06 -10.71
CA GLU A 46 0.22 -19.44 -10.97
C GLU A 46 0.98 -19.68 -9.66
N ILE A 47 2.18 -20.20 -9.76
CA ILE A 47 3.12 -20.30 -8.63
C ILE A 47 4.33 -19.44 -8.98
N ILE A 48 4.60 -18.44 -8.15
CA ILE A 48 5.77 -17.55 -8.28
C ILE A 48 6.71 -17.80 -7.12
N ASP A 49 7.91 -18.31 -7.39
CA ASP A 49 8.93 -18.63 -6.38
C ASP A 49 8.40 -19.42 -5.17
N GLY A 50 7.58 -20.44 -5.46
CA GLY A 50 6.96 -21.30 -4.46
C GLY A 50 5.71 -20.72 -3.78
N VAL A 51 5.28 -19.52 -4.13
CA VAL A 51 4.08 -18.85 -3.61
C VAL A 51 2.91 -19.04 -4.61
N PRO A 52 1.83 -19.76 -4.24
CA PRO A 52 0.59 -19.77 -5.01
C PRO A 52 -0.05 -18.39 -5.06
N VAL A 53 -0.37 -17.93 -6.28
CA VAL A 53 -0.97 -16.62 -6.55
C VAL A 53 -2.28 -16.81 -7.29
N SER A 54 -3.36 -16.26 -6.73
CA SER A 54 -4.68 -16.19 -7.37
C SER A 54 -4.98 -14.74 -7.74
N ARG A 55 -5.22 -14.49 -9.03
CA ARG A 55 -5.62 -13.17 -9.53
C ARG A 55 -7.11 -13.13 -9.77
N VAL A 56 -7.77 -12.15 -9.17
CA VAL A 56 -9.19 -11.95 -9.33
C VAL A 56 -9.45 -10.84 -10.35
N ASP A 57 -10.53 -10.98 -11.14
CA ASP A 57 -10.96 -9.97 -12.08
C ASP A 57 -11.27 -8.66 -11.33
N SER A 58 -10.48 -7.64 -11.57
CA SER A 58 -10.69 -6.32 -10.97
C SER A 58 -11.78 -5.52 -11.69
N GLY A 59 -12.35 -6.08 -12.75
CA GLY A 59 -13.47 -5.55 -13.50
C GLY A 59 -13.08 -4.47 -14.50
N ARG A 60 -14.02 -4.20 -15.39
CA ARG A 60 -13.91 -3.13 -16.39
C ARG A 60 -14.39 -1.77 -15.84
N VAL A 61 -14.35 -1.60 -14.53
CA VAL A 61 -14.69 -0.31 -13.92
C VAL A 61 -13.58 0.67 -14.27
N PRO A 62 -13.92 1.82 -14.88
CA PRO A 62 -12.93 2.83 -15.20
C PRO A 62 -12.18 3.26 -13.93
N GLU A 63 -10.85 3.37 -14.01
CA GLU A 63 -10.02 3.88 -12.90
C GLU A 63 -10.42 5.30 -12.46
N SER A 64 -11.19 6.01 -13.27
CA SER A 64 -11.80 7.30 -12.93
C SER A 64 -12.75 7.23 -11.73
N ASN A 65 -13.31 6.05 -11.42
CA ASN A 65 -14.08 5.81 -10.19
C ASN A 65 -13.35 4.77 -9.32
N PHE A 66 -12.23 5.17 -8.76
CA PHE A 66 -11.33 4.28 -8.02
C PHE A 66 -12.00 3.59 -6.81
N LEU A 67 -12.90 4.27 -6.10
CA LEU A 67 -13.63 3.65 -4.99
C LEU A 67 -14.57 2.54 -5.46
N LEU A 68 -15.29 2.73 -6.56
CA LEU A 68 -16.15 1.68 -7.13
C LEU A 68 -15.32 0.49 -7.60
N TRP A 69 -14.16 0.74 -8.21
CA TRP A 69 -13.22 -0.28 -8.58
C TRP A 69 -12.75 -1.10 -7.37
N ILE A 70 -12.43 -0.42 -6.25
CA ILE A 70 -12.05 -1.09 -4.99
C ILE A 70 -13.19 -1.95 -4.44
N TYR A 71 -14.42 -1.48 -4.46
CA TYR A 71 -15.57 -2.28 -4.01
C TYR A 71 -15.72 -3.55 -4.84
N HIS A 72 -15.59 -3.45 -6.16
CA HIS A 72 -15.63 -4.61 -7.04
C HIS A 72 -14.47 -5.58 -6.75
N LEU A 73 -13.25 -5.09 -6.68
CA LEU A 73 -12.06 -5.89 -6.34
C LEU A 73 -12.25 -6.66 -5.02
N ASN A 74 -12.72 -5.97 -3.98
CA ASN A 74 -12.96 -6.61 -2.68
C ASN A 74 -14.04 -7.70 -2.76
N SER A 75 -15.11 -7.49 -3.54
CA SER A 75 -16.13 -8.52 -3.78
C SER A 75 -15.55 -9.76 -4.45
N GLN A 76 -14.71 -9.59 -5.47
CA GLN A 76 -14.04 -10.70 -6.15
C GLN A 76 -13.04 -11.42 -5.23
N MET A 77 -12.31 -10.70 -4.40
CA MET A 77 -11.41 -11.28 -3.40
C MET A 77 -12.17 -12.11 -2.37
N ILE A 78 -13.31 -11.63 -1.89
CA ILE A 78 -14.19 -12.38 -0.97
C ILE A 78 -14.66 -13.67 -1.61
N SER A 79 -15.19 -13.60 -2.84
CA SER A 79 -15.68 -14.78 -3.57
C SER A 79 -14.58 -15.81 -3.76
N LYS A 80 -13.42 -15.39 -4.28
CA LYS A 80 -12.27 -16.29 -4.52
C LYS A 80 -11.71 -16.90 -3.24
N THR A 81 -11.58 -16.13 -2.18
CA THR A 81 -11.07 -16.63 -0.90
C THR A 81 -12.05 -17.65 -0.29
N THR A 82 -13.36 -17.40 -0.40
CA THR A 82 -14.39 -18.34 0.11
C THR A 82 -14.37 -19.65 -0.69
N GLU A 83 -14.22 -19.59 -2.02
CA GLU A 83 -14.05 -20.78 -2.87
C GLU A 83 -12.82 -21.59 -2.47
N LEU A 84 -11.66 -20.92 -2.31
CA LEU A 84 -10.44 -21.59 -1.89
C LEU A 84 -10.54 -22.21 -0.50
N PHE A 85 -11.29 -21.61 0.42
CA PHE A 85 -11.47 -22.12 1.77
C PHE A 85 -12.25 -23.46 1.81
N GLU A 86 -12.97 -23.81 0.75
CA GLU A 86 -13.63 -25.12 0.64
C GLU A 86 -12.62 -26.27 0.47
N THR A 87 -11.48 -26.01 -0.14
CA THR A 87 -10.46 -27.00 -0.48
C THR A 87 -9.13 -26.82 0.25
N GLU A 88 -8.84 -25.61 0.72
CA GLU A 88 -7.60 -25.27 1.42
C GLU A 88 -7.91 -24.83 2.86
N ARG A 89 -6.98 -25.03 3.77
CA ARG A 89 -7.07 -24.55 5.15
C ARG A 89 -6.18 -23.34 5.33
N PHE A 90 -6.76 -22.28 5.86
CA PHE A 90 -6.05 -21.08 6.26
C PHE A 90 -6.18 -20.86 7.75
N ASP A 91 -5.10 -20.44 8.41
CA ASP A 91 -5.07 -20.16 9.85
C ASP A 91 -5.29 -18.67 10.15
N LEU A 92 -4.97 -17.79 9.18
CA LEU A 92 -5.11 -16.34 9.33
C LEU A 92 -5.28 -15.64 7.97
N ILE A 93 -5.77 -14.42 8.04
CA ILE A 93 -5.81 -13.46 6.94
C ILE A 93 -4.76 -12.38 7.22
N HIS A 94 -3.88 -12.10 6.24
CA HIS A 94 -2.97 -10.97 6.28
C HIS A 94 -3.32 -9.99 5.15
N ALA A 95 -3.76 -8.79 5.52
CA ALA A 95 -4.16 -7.73 4.60
C ALA A 95 -3.08 -6.64 4.49
N HIS A 96 -2.83 -6.15 3.28
CA HIS A 96 -1.86 -5.10 3.02
C HIS A 96 -2.55 -3.81 2.57
N ASP A 97 -2.56 -2.81 3.44
CA ASP A 97 -3.23 -1.51 3.29
C ASP A 97 -4.77 -1.58 3.13
N TRP A 98 -5.37 -0.42 3.08
CA TRP A 98 -6.80 -0.18 3.08
C TRP A 98 -7.54 -0.65 1.83
N VAL A 99 -6.85 -0.75 0.68
CA VAL A 99 -7.46 -1.12 -0.60
C VAL A 99 -8.15 -2.48 -0.53
N VAL A 100 -7.63 -3.41 0.26
CA VAL A 100 -8.19 -4.75 0.50
C VAL A 100 -8.91 -4.86 1.87
N GLY A 101 -9.03 -3.74 2.57
CA GLY A 101 -9.48 -3.71 3.96
C GLY A 101 -10.89 -4.25 4.16
N ARG A 102 -11.83 -3.93 3.27
CA ARG A 102 -13.20 -4.44 3.34
C ARG A 102 -13.27 -5.94 3.13
N ALA A 103 -12.53 -6.47 2.14
CA ALA A 103 -12.46 -7.92 1.92
C ALA A 103 -11.88 -8.64 3.13
N ALA A 104 -10.82 -8.09 3.71
CA ALA A 104 -10.17 -8.66 4.87
C ALA A 104 -11.11 -8.75 6.09
N VAL A 105 -11.83 -7.67 6.39
CA VAL A 105 -12.78 -7.62 7.51
C VAL A 105 -13.97 -8.57 7.28
N GLU A 106 -14.52 -8.58 6.06
CA GLU A 106 -15.63 -9.48 5.73
C GLU A 106 -15.19 -10.95 5.81
N LEU A 107 -14.04 -11.30 5.29
CA LEU A 107 -13.50 -12.67 5.36
C LEU A 107 -13.18 -13.09 6.78
N LYS A 108 -12.63 -12.20 7.62
CA LYS A 108 -12.48 -12.46 9.06
C LYS A 108 -13.79 -12.91 9.68
N ASN A 109 -14.86 -12.16 9.43
CA ASN A 109 -16.17 -12.44 10.02
C ASN A 109 -16.81 -13.71 9.45
N ARG A 110 -16.69 -13.94 8.14
CA ARG A 110 -17.29 -15.13 7.49
C ARG A 110 -16.57 -16.43 7.83
N LEU A 111 -15.25 -16.40 7.88
CA LEU A 111 -14.42 -17.58 8.03
C LEU A 111 -14.00 -17.82 9.48
N GLY A 112 -14.23 -16.86 10.39
CA GLY A 112 -13.81 -16.93 11.78
C GLY A 112 -12.28 -16.92 11.96
N LEU A 113 -11.55 -16.36 11.02
CA LEU A 113 -10.08 -16.34 11.02
C LEU A 113 -9.53 -15.06 11.65
N PRO A 114 -8.40 -15.13 12.37
CA PRO A 114 -7.69 -13.94 12.82
C PRO A 114 -7.26 -13.05 11.64
N LEU A 115 -7.36 -11.74 11.80
CA LEU A 115 -6.95 -10.74 10.82
C LEU A 115 -5.72 -9.99 11.29
N ILE A 116 -4.65 -10.10 10.53
CA ILE A 116 -3.46 -9.25 10.64
C ILE A 116 -3.49 -8.23 9.50
N SER A 117 -3.18 -6.98 9.80
CA SER A 117 -3.02 -5.96 8.76
C SER A 117 -1.64 -5.33 8.79
N THR A 118 -1.02 -5.17 7.64
CA THR A 118 0.15 -4.30 7.48
C THR A 118 -0.29 -2.96 6.92
N ILE A 119 -0.02 -1.89 7.66
CA ILE A 119 -0.30 -0.51 7.24
C ILE A 119 1.00 0.11 6.73
N HIS A 120 1.10 0.25 5.41
CA HIS A 120 2.29 0.79 4.75
C HIS A 120 2.33 2.30 4.73
N ALA A 121 1.17 2.95 4.63
CA ALA A 121 1.00 4.40 4.69
C ALA A 121 -0.45 4.74 5.01
N THR A 122 -0.73 5.99 5.35
CA THR A 122 -2.10 6.48 5.55
C THR A 122 -2.45 7.57 4.55
N GLU A 123 -3.73 7.74 4.26
CA GLU A 123 -4.20 8.78 3.36
C GLU A 123 -3.88 10.19 3.86
N ILE A 124 -4.03 10.42 5.16
CA ILE A 124 -3.67 11.72 5.77
C ILE A 124 -2.17 11.99 5.68
N GLY A 125 -1.34 10.97 5.82
CA GLY A 125 0.11 11.11 5.68
C GLY A 125 0.52 11.48 4.26
N ARG A 126 -0.12 10.88 3.24
CA ARG A 126 0.14 11.19 1.82
C ARG A 126 -0.36 12.58 1.43
N GLY A 127 -1.52 12.97 1.92
CA GLY A 127 -2.21 14.18 1.47
C GLY A 127 -2.11 15.38 2.39
N GLY A 128 -1.60 15.22 3.62
CA GLY A 128 -1.48 16.27 4.62
C GLY A 128 -2.82 16.77 5.20
N SER A 129 -3.96 16.42 4.59
CA SER A 129 -5.30 16.80 5.05
C SER A 129 -6.34 15.73 4.68
N LEU A 130 -7.52 15.82 5.29
CA LEU A 130 -8.68 14.99 4.95
C LEU A 130 -9.73 15.79 4.16
N ASP A 131 -9.31 16.79 3.41
CA ASP A 131 -10.21 17.58 2.59
C ASP A 131 -10.77 16.74 1.44
N GLY A 132 -12.07 16.83 1.27
CA GLY A 132 -12.81 16.07 0.27
C GLY A 132 -13.38 14.75 0.76
N GLU A 133 -14.46 14.34 0.14
CA GLU A 133 -15.22 13.13 0.51
C GLU A 133 -14.42 11.85 0.29
N TYR A 134 -13.68 11.79 -0.84
CA TYR A 134 -12.81 10.66 -1.16
C TYR A 134 -11.83 10.34 -0.02
N ARG A 135 -11.08 11.33 0.47
CA ARG A 135 -10.09 11.13 1.52
C ARG A 135 -10.71 10.70 2.84
N ARG A 136 -11.88 11.24 3.17
CA ARG A 136 -12.63 10.80 4.36
C ARG A 136 -13.06 9.35 4.25
N LYS A 137 -13.58 8.92 3.08
CA LYS A 137 -13.95 7.51 2.82
C LYS A 137 -12.74 6.57 2.93
N VAL A 138 -11.59 6.96 2.39
CA VAL A 138 -10.34 6.18 2.52
C VAL A 138 -9.95 6.04 3.98
N ARG A 139 -9.90 7.13 4.73
CA ARG A 139 -9.60 7.09 6.17
C ARG A 139 -10.56 6.20 6.95
N ASP A 140 -11.85 6.22 6.61
CA ASP A 140 -12.84 5.41 7.30
C ASP A 140 -12.62 3.91 7.03
N ILE A 141 -12.14 3.54 5.84
CA ILE A 141 -11.73 2.16 5.54
C ILE A 141 -10.42 1.80 6.28
N GLU A 142 -9.42 2.70 6.30
CA GLU A 142 -8.20 2.52 7.09
C GLU A 142 -8.52 2.28 8.56
N ARG A 143 -9.42 3.09 9.13
CA ARG A 143 -9.86 2.97 10.50
C ARG A 143 -10.58 1.65 10.76
N LEU A 144 -11.53 1.28 9.89
CA LEU A 144 -12.23 0.00 9.99
C LEU A 144 -11.24 -1.18 10.00
N LEU A 145 -10.28 -1.20 9.08
CA LEU A 145 -9.27 -2.23 9.01
C LEU A 145 -8.45 -2.32 10.30
N VAL A 146 -7.99 -1.18 10.82
CA VAL A 146 -7.22 -1.09 12.07
C VAL A 146 -8.04 -1.56 13.29
N GLU A 147 -9.27 -1.12 13.42
CA GLU A 147 -10.18 -1.49 14.52
C GLU A 147 -10.47 -3.00 14.53
N GLN A 148 -10.71 -3.56 13.36
CA GLN A 148 -11.08 -4.97 13.21
C GLN A 148 -9.88 -5.93 13.20
N SER A 149 -8.67 -5.45 13.06
CA SER A 149 -7.46 -6.27 13.08
C SER A 149 -7.15 -6.80 14.49
N ASP A 150 -6.79 -8.08 14.59
CA ASP A 150 -6.33 -8.72 15.82
C ASP A 150 -4.86 -8.36 16.10
N GLY A 151 -4.08 -8.15 15.04
CA GLY A 151 -2.72 -7.62 15.07
C GLY A 151 -2.48 -6.65 13.92
N ILE A 152 -1.63 -5.66 14.17
CA ILE A 152 -1.26 -4.63 13.19
C ILE A 152 0.26 -4.63 13.06
N ILE A 153 0.74 -4.62 11.83
CA ILE A 153 2.16 -4.45 11.50
C ILE A 153 2.33 -3.07 10.85
N CYS A 154 3.36 -2.36 11.22
CA CYS A 154 3.81 -1.14 10.54
C CYS A 154 5.34 -1.13 10.39
N CYS A 155 5.83 -0.35 9.44
CA CYS A 155 7.22 -0.44 8.99
C CYS A 155 8.22 0.39 9.81
N SER A 156 7.75 1.29 10.70
CA SER A 156 8.60 2.20 11.48
C SER A 156 7.91 2.64 12.77
N ASN A 157 8.68 3.14 13.74
CA ASN A 157 8.12 3.76 14.95
C ASN A 157 7.33 5.03 14.61
N TYR A 158 7.80 5.79 13.62
CA TYR A 158 7.03 6.90 13.08
C TYR A 158 5.63 6.46 12.65
N MET A 159 5.50 5.35 11.91
CA MET A 159 4.20 4.84 11.50
C MET A 159 3.39 4.29 12.68
N LEU A 160 4.02 3.71 13.70
CA LEU A 160 3.34 3.30 14.91
C LEU A 160 2.63 4.49 15.56
N ASP A 161 3.37 5.57 15.83
CA ASP A 161 2.83 6.79 16.44
C ASP A 161 1.75 7.44 15.54
N HIS A 162 2.01 7.46 14.23
CA HIS A 162 1.08 8.02 13.25
C HIS A 162 -0.25 7.25 13.21
N ILE A 163 -0.22 5.92 13.15
CA ILE A 163 -1.43 5.07 13.14
C ILE A 163 -2.21 5.22 14.46
N GLN A 164 -1.53 5.29 15.59
CA GLN A 164 -2.19 5.55 16.87
C GLN A 164 -2.92 6.89 16.88
N TYR A 165 -2.23 7.96 16.46
CA TYR A 165 -2.78 9.31 16.47
C TYR A 165 -3.92 9.49 15.44
N VAL A 166 -3.73 9.00 14.21
CA VAL A 166 -4.64 9.27 13.09
C VAL A 166 -5.83 8.29 13.05
N LEU A 167 -5.57 7.01 13.33
CA LEU A 167 -6.57 5.94 13.19
C LEU A 167 -7.08 5.40 14.54
N GLY A 168 -6.52 5.89 15.65
CA GLY A 168 -6.94 5.46 16.99
C GLY A 168 -6.53 4.03 17.36
N ALA A 169 -5.50 3.49 16.71
CA ALA A 169 -5.07 2.12 16.95
C ALA A 169 -4.54 1.89 18.37
N VAL A 170 -4.89 0.76 18.96
CA VAL A 170 -4.40 0.37 20.28
C VAL A 170 -2.96 -0.11 20.18
N LYS A 171 -2.05 0.58 20.89
CA LYS A 171 -0.59 0.30 20.84
C LYS A 171 -0.23 -1.16 21.04
N THR A 172 -0.91 -1.87 21.94
CA THR A 172 -0.62 -3.28 22.24
C THR A 172 -0.90 -4.23 21.08
N LYS A 173 -1.70 -3.80 20.10
CA LYS A 173 -1.94 -4.56 18.86
C LYS A 173 -0.87 -4.32 17.79
N ILE A 174 -0.07 -3.24 17.90
CA ILE A 174 0.88 -2.84 16.85
C ILE A 174 2.25 -3.46 17.09
N ARG A 175 2.85 -3.95 16.00
CA ARG A 175 4.24 -4.41 15.93
C ARG A 175 4.98 -3.63 14.87
N VAL A 176 6.14 -3.09 15.22
CA VAL A 176 7.05 -2.45 14.26
C VAL A 176 7.92 -3.53 13.66
N ILE A 177 7.70 -3.80 12.37
CA ILE A 177 8.50 -4.74 11.58
C ILE A 177 8.91 -4.00 10.31
N PRO A 178 10.19 -3.67 10.15
CA PRO A 178 10.66 -2.92 8.98
C PRO A 178 10.50 -3.73 7.70
N ASN A 179 10.52 -3.07 6.56
CA ASN A 179 10.65 -3.76 5.29
C ASN A 179 12.07 -4.28 5.11
N GLY A 180 12.23 -5.32 4.30
CA GLY A 180 13.52 -5.87 3.95
C GLY A 180 14.05 -5.38 2.61
N VAL A 181 15.29 -5.76 2.32
CA VAL A 181 15.90 -5.66 1.00
C VAL A 181 16.73 -6.91 0.71
N GLU A 182 16.72 -7.36 -0.54
CA GLU A 182 17.55 -8.47 -1.00
C GLU A 182 18.89 -7.93 -1.49
N ALA A 183 19.85 -7.74 -0.58
CA ALA A 183 21.10 -7.07 -0.87
C ALA A 183 21.94 -7.77 -1.96
N SER A 184 21.81 -9.10 -2.12
CA SER A 184 22.47 -9.86 -3.17
C SER A 184 22.11 -9.38 -4.59
N ARG A 185 20.89 -8.87 -4.79
CA ARG A 185 20.42 -8.33 -6.08
C ARG A 185 21.12 -7.04 -6.48
N PHE A 186 21.57 -6.26 -5.50
CA PHE A 186 22.12 -4.92 -5.69
C PHE A 186 23.64 -4.87 -5.71
N ASN A 187 24.32 -5.92 -5.23
CA ASN A 187 25.78 -5.95 -5.11
C ASN A 187 26.46 -6.68 -6.29
N ASN A 188 26.18 -6.23 -7.52
CA ASN A 188 26.76 -6.84 -8.73
C ASN A 188 28.08 -6.18 -9.18
N GLY A 189 28.70 -5.36 -8.33
CA GLY A 189 29.88 -4.57 -8.68
C GLY A 189 29.58 -3.41 -9.62
N ARG A 190 30.47 -2.42 -9.65
CA ARG A 190 30.34 -1.26 -10.52
C ARG A 190 30.41 -1.72 -11.98
N GLN A 191 29.25 -1.81 -12.64
CA GLN A 191 29.19 -2.05 -14.09
C GLN A 191 29.17 -0.70 -14.81
N PRO A 192 30.20 -0.36 -15.62
CA PRO A 192 30.38 0.98 -16.17
C PRO A 192 29.36 1.41 -17.25
N GLN A 193 28.34 0.62 -17.59
CA GLN A 193 27.76 0.74 -18.94
C GLN A 193 26.27 1.05 -19.07
N LEU A 194 25.52 1.51 -18.08
CA LEU A 194 24.11 1.85 -18.31
C LEU A 194 23.64 3.19 -17.74
N ILE A 195 24.51 4.19 -17.77
CA ILE A 195 24.04 5.58 -17.60
C ILE A 195 23.11 5.90 -18.77
N PRO A 196 21.90 6.44 -18.56
CA PRO A 196 20.98 6.75 -19.64
C PRO A 196 21.65 7.63 -20.68
N THR A 197 21.45 7.35 -21.97
CA THR A 197 21.96 8.16 -23.07
C THR A 197 21.68 9.66 -22.84
N GLY A 198 22.72 10.46 -22.83
CA GLY A 198 22.66 11.92 -22.61
C GLY A 198 23.18 12.39 -21.26
N VAL A 199 23.69 11.50 -20.40
CA VAL A 199 24.49 11.86 -19.23
C VAL A 199 25.96 11.53 -19.54
N SER A 200 26.87 12.48 -19.31
CA SER A 200 28.30 12.27 -19.54
C SER A 200 28.88 11.37 -18.46
N GLU A 201 29.64 10.35 -18.86
CA GLU A 201 30.33 9.42 -17.96
C GLU A 201 31.41 10.10 -17.09
N ASP A 202 31.91 11.25 -17.53
CA ASP A 202 32.91 12.03 -16.81
C ASP A 202 32.35 12.82 -15.62
N ARG A 203 31.01 12.87 -15.47
CA ARG A 203 30.34 13.66 -14.44
C ARG A 203 29.90 12.81 -13.25
N LYS A 204 29.97 13.40 -12.07
CA LYS A 204 29.34 12.81 -10.88
C LYS A 204 27.83 12.71 -11.07
N THR A 205 27.28 11.52 -10.85
CA THR A 205 25.86 11.24 -11.07
C THR A 205 25.10 11.16 -9.75
N ILE A 206 24.08 12.00 -9.62
CA ILE A 206 23.10 11.98 -8.54
C ILE A 206 21.88 11.19 -9.03
N LEU A 207 21.46 10.20 -8.26
CA LEU A 207 20.30 9.36 -8.56
C LEU A 207 19.14 9.65 -7.60
N TYR A 208 17.95 9.75 -8.15
CA TYR A 208 16.69 9.69 -7.45
C TYR A 208 15.86 8.53 -8.01
N VAL A 209 15.24 7.75 -7.12
CA VAL A 209 14.29 6.69 -7.47
C VAL A 209 13.02 6.88 -6.65
N GLY A 210 11.87 6.93 -7.29
CA GLY A 210 10.60 7.04 -6.60
C GLY A 210 9.48 7.62 -7.46
N ARG A 211 8.26 7.59 -6.93
CA ARG A 211 7.11 8.22 -7.59
C ARG A 211 7.34 9.72 -7.75
N ILE A 212 6.92 10.27 -8.88
CA ILE A 212 7.00 11.71 -9.15
C ILE A 212 5.73 12.38 -8.62
N VAL A 213 5.71 12.56 -7.30
CA VAL A 213 4.60 13.14 -6.51
C VAL A 213 5.14 14.19 -5.54
N ARG A 214 4.25 15.05 -5.04
CA ARG A 214 4.64 16.20 -4.19
C ARG A 214 5.34 15.78 -2.91
N GLU A 215 4.83 14.75 -2.24
CA GLU A 215 5.37 14.27 -0.97
C GLU A 215 6.78 13.69 -1.06
N LYS A 216 7.26 13.38 -2.27
CA LYS A 216 8.64 12.89 -2.50
C LYS A 216 9.66 14.01 -2.69
N GLY A 217 9.25 15.29 -2.60
CA GLY A 217 10.15 16.43 -2.57
C GLY A 217 10.95 16.67 -3.87
N ILE A 218 10.43 16.21 -5.02
CA ILE A 218 11.18 16.22 -6.28
C ILE A 218 11.57 17.63 -6.74
N PHE A 219 10.74 18.65 -6.47
CA PHE A 219 11.08 20.03 -6.81
C PHE A 219 12.13 20.60 -5.85
N THR A 220 12.14 20.18 -4.58
CA THR A 220 13.22 20.51 -3.63
C THR A 220 14.56 19.98 -4.14
N LEU A 221 14.58 18.76 -4.73
CA LEU A 221 15.80 18.24 -5.37
C LEU A 221 16.21 19.05 -6.59
N LEU A 222 15.26 19.43 -7.44
CA LEU A 222 15.56 20.26 -8.60
C LEU A 222 16.13 21.63 -8.20
N ASP A 223 15.59 22.24 -7.14
CA ASP A 223 16.11 23.50 -6.58
C ASP A 223 17.52 23.33 -6.00
N ALA A 224 17.79 22.25 -5.29
CA ALA A 224 19.12 21.92 -4.78
C ALA A 224 20.11 21.70 -5.93
N PHE A 225 19.72 20.95 -6.95
CA PHE A 225 20.52 20.69 -8.13
C PHE A 225 20.87 21.98 -8.89
N GLU A 226 19.92 22.89 -9.04
CA GLU A 226 20.18 24.21 -9.65
C GLU A 226 21.20 25.02 -8.85
N LYS A 227 21.18 24.96 -7.51
CA LYS A 227 22.18 25.58 -6.64
C LYS A 227 23.57 25.00 -6.86
N LEU A 228 23.71 23.66 -6.95
CA LEU A 228 24.97 23.00 -7.26
C LEU A 228 25.55 23.47 -8.60
N ARG A 229 24.70 23.59 -9.61
CA ARG A 229 25.09 24.08 -10.90
C ARG A 229 25.57 25.55 -10.86
N LYS A 230 24.84 26.42 -10.13
CA LYS A 230 25.27 27.85 -9.95
C LYS A 230 26.60 27.98 -9.22
N GLN A 231 26.97 26.99 -8.38
CA GLN A 231 28.28 26.90 -7.73
C GLN A 231 29.37 26.31 -8.65
N GLY A 232 29.06 26.05 -9.92
CA GLY A 232 30.02 25.54 -10.90
C GLY A 232 30.32 24.04 -10.78
N LYS A 233 29.49 23.27 -10.02
CA LYS A 233 29.72 21.85 -9.87
C LYS A 233 29.33 21.08 -11.13
N ASP A 234 30.21 20.18 -11.57
CA ASP A 234 29.98 19.35 -12.76
C ASP A 234 29.29 18.03 -12.38
N VAL A 235 27.98 18.12 -12.23
CA VAL A 235 27.10 17.03 -11.78
C VAL A 235 25.97 16.80 -12.78
N SER A 236 25.47 15.57 -12.79
CA SER A 236 24.28 15.15 -13.51
C SER A 236 23.24 14.58 -12.55
N LEU A 237 21.95 14.71 -12.88
CA LEU A 237 20.83 14.21 -12.10
C LEU A 237 19.99 13.24 -12.94
N VAL A 238 19.85 12.01 -12.45
CA VAL A 238 18.99 10.99 -13.06
C VAL A 238 17.77 10.78 -12.16
N LEU A 239 16.58 10.94 -12.73
CA LEU A 239 15.29 10.80 -12.04
C LEU A 239 14.56 9.59 -12.59
N VAL A 240 14.42 8.55 -11.76
CA VAL A 240 13.75 7.29 -12.09
C VAL A 240 12.38 7.25 -11.42
N GLY A 241 11.36 6.99 -12.22
CA GLY A 241 9.99 6.79 -11.76
C GLY A 241 8.95 7.52 -12.59
N GLU A 242 7.71 7.26 -12.27
CA GLU A 242 6.52 7.84 -12.90
C GLU A 242 5.66 8.55 -11.84
N GLY A 243 4.74 9.38 -12.29
CA GLY A 243 3.79 10.04 -11.42
C GLY A 243 3.13 11.26 -12.06
N PRO A 244 2.07 11.78 -11.45
CA PRO A 244 1.26 12.87 -12.00
C PRO A 244 2.03 14.18 -12.21
N LEU A 245 3.15 14.38 -11.51
CA LEU A 245 3.95 15.60 -11.65
C LEU A 245 5.09 15.47 -12.68
N LYS A 246 5.18 14.38 -13.45
CA LYS A 246 6.27 14.14 -14.41
C LYS A 246 6.32 15.20 -15.50
N GLU A 247 5.15 15.56 -16.06
CA GLU A 247 5.09 16.61 -17.10
C GLU A 247 5.48 17.99 -16.56
N ASP A 248 5.01 18.34 -15.37
CA ASP A 248 5.35 19.62 -14.75
C ASP A 248 6.84 19.69 -14.41
N LEU A 249 7.41 18.58 -13.94
CA LEU A 249 8.84 18.45 -13.69
C LEU A 249 9.65 18.63 -14.99
N ALA A 250 9.21 18.02 -16.09
CA ALA A 250 9.86 18.18 -17.40
C ALA A 250 9.82 19.64 -17.89
N LYS A 251 8.68 20.32 -17.73
CA LYS A 251 8.54 21.76 -18.03
C LYS A 251 9.51 22.60 -17.20
N GLU A 252 9.63 22.32 -15.90
CA GLU A 252 10.55 23.03 -15.00
C GLU A 252 12.02 22.80 -15.37
N VAL A 253 12.41 21.58 -15.72
CA VAL A 253 13.76 21.27 -16.22
C VAL A 253 14.10 22.08 -17.45
N LEU A 254 13.19 22.18 -18.42
CA LEU A 254 13.37 22.98 -19.63
C LEU A 254 13.42 24.50 -19.33
N ARG A 255 12.49 25.00 -18.51
CA ARG A 255 12.43 26.40 -18.10
C ARG A 255 13.73 26.88 -17.44
N ARG A 256 14.34 26.02 -16.63
CA ARG A 256 15.61 26.28 -15.91
C ARG A 256 16.84 25.98 -16.76
N LYS A 257 16.68 25.54 -18.02
CA LYS A 257 17.78 25.17 -18.92
C LYS A 257 18.71 24.11 -18.32
N LEU A 258 18.11 23.06 -17.73
CA LEU A 258 18.81 21.94 -17.06
C LEU A 258 18.77 20.64 -17.88
N ASN A 259 18.18 20.65 -19.08
CA ASN A 259 17.94 19.47 -19.91
C ASN A 259 19.22 18.77 -20.40
N ASP A 260 20.38 19.44 -20.36
CA ASP A 260 21.69 18.88 -20.64
C ASP A 260 22.27 18.06 -19.47
N ARG A 261 21.70 18.18 -18.27
CA ARG A 261 22.21 17.61 -17.03
C ARG A 261 21.18 16.85 -16.20
N VAL A 262 19.91 17.03 -16.46
CA VAL A 262 18.80 16.34 -15.76
C VAL A 262 18.12 15.39 -16.73
N LYS A 263 18.11 14.09 -16.39
CA LYS A 263 17.48 13.05 -17.18
C LYS A 263 16.28 12.48 -16.43
N LEU A 264 15.09 12.58 -17.03
CA LEU A 264 13.89 11.86 -16.59
C LEU A 264 13.89 10.49 -17.29
N ALA A 265 14.26 9.44 -16.56
CA ALA A 265 14.39 8.10 -17.12
C ALA A 265 13.04 7.34 -17.21
N GLY A 266 11.99 7.88 -16.54
CA GLY A 266 10.72 7.18 -16.44
C GLY A 266 10.80 5.90 -15.63
N PHE A 267 9.88 4.97 -15.87
CA PHE A 267 9.96 3.64 -15.32
C PHE A 267 11.11 2.86 -15.98
N VAL A 268 11.88 2.15 -15.18
CA VAL A 268 12.97 1.28 -15.66
C VAL A 268 12.78 -0.12 -15.09
N ASP A 269 13.21 -1.14 -15.85
CA ASP A 269 13.24 -2.50 -15.36
C ASP A 269 14.29 -2.67 -14.25
N GLU A 270 14.20 -3.78 -13.53
CA GLU A 270 15.05 -4.07 -12.39
C GLU A 270 16.55 -4.09 -12.73
N LYS A 271 16.94 -4.71 -13.85
CA LYS A 271 18.35 -4.80 -14.25
C LYS A 271 18.95 -3.40 -14.47
N LYS A 272 18.18 -2.54 -15.13
CA LYS A 272 18.55 -1.16 -15.36
C LYS A 272 18.57 -0.35 -14.06
N LEU A 273 17.62 -0.60 -13.16
CA LEU A 273 17.58 0.06 -11.84
C LEU A 273 18.82 -0.28 -11.01
N VAL A 274 19.19 -1.57 -10.93
CA VAL A 274 20.41 -2.01 -10.23
C VAL A 274 21.66 -1.39 -10.86
N SER A 275 21.73 -1.34 -12.19
CA SER A 275 22.85 -0.69 -12.88
C SER A 275 22.94 0.80 -12.57
N LEU A 276 21.80 1.51 -12.49
CA LEU A 276 21.77 2.93 -12.14
C LEU A 276 22.22 3.16 -10.70
N TYR A 277 21.81 2.34 -9.75
CA TYR A 277 22.37 2.41 -8.39
C TYR A 277 23.88 2.23 -8.41
N ASN A 278 24.38 1.14 -9.01
CA ASN A 278 25.81 0.81 -9.00
C ASN A 278 26.70 1.81 -9.75
N SER A 279 26.14 2.60 -10.68
CA SER A 279 26.88 3.61 -11.44
C SER A 279 26.77 5.03 -10.85
N SER A 280 25.96 5.23 -9.81
CA SER A 280 25.73 6.56 -9.24
C SER A 280 26.74 6.89 -8.13
N ASP A 281 27.09 8.18 -8.00
CA ASP A 281 28.00 8.69 -6.97
C ASP A 281 27.27 9.14 -5.71
N ALA A 282 25.97 9.44 -5.80
CA ALA A 282 25.10 9.72 -4.66
C ALA A 282 23.66 9.34 -4.98
N PHE A 283 22.96 8.81 -3.99
CA PHE A 283 21.51 8.61 -4.02
C PHE A 283 20.84 9.68 -3.14
N VAL A 284 19.76 10.29 -3.64
CA VAL A 284 19.07 11.38 -2.93
C VAL A 284 17.58 11.11 -2.83
N LEU A 285 17.05 11.12 -1.61
CA LEU A 285 15.62 10.95 -1.33
C LEU A 285 15.10 12.10 -0.45
N PRO A 286 14.67 13.23 -1.06
CA PRO A 286 14.32 14.45 -0.34
C PRO A 286 12.85 14.51 0.07
N SER A 287 12.29 13.38 0.50
CA SER A 287 10.88 13.23 0.82
C SER A 287 10.41 14.20 1.92
N HIS A 288 9.18 14.68 1.80
CA HIS A 288 8.49 15.43 2.86
C HIS A 288 7.67 14.49 3.76
N TYR A 289 7.25 13.36 3.21
CA TYR A 289 6.60 12.26 3.91
C TYR A 289 7.15 10.95 3.37
N GLU A 290 7.70 10.11 4.25
CA GLU A 290 8.23 8.79 3.93
C GLU A 290 7.93 7.82 5.09
N PRO A 291 6.96 6.93 4.96
CA PRO A 291 6.66 5.94 6.00
C PRO A 291 7.83 5.04 6.34
N PHE A 292 8.66 4.70 5.34
CA PHE A 292 9.80 3.83 5.50
C PHE A 292 10.99 4.26 4.63
N GLY A 293 10.97 4.01 3.31
CA GLY A 293 12.07 4.36 2.40
C GLY A 293 12.79 3.14 1.80
N MET A 294 12.06 2.20 1.22
CA MET A 294 12.65 1.00 0.60
C MET A 294 13.76 1.33 -0.40
N VAL A 295 13.58 2.36 -1.23
CA VAL A 295 14.59 2.78 -2.22
C VAL A 295 15.88 3.30 -1.58
N ALA A 296 15.83 3.81 -0.33
CA ALA A 296 17.03 4.14 0.44
C ALA A 296 17.78 2.87 0.86
N LEU A 297 17.08 1.81 1.28
CA LEU A 297 17.70 0.51 1.55
C LEU A 297 18.32 -0.11 0.30
N GLU A 298 17.68 0.02 -0.87
CA GLU A 298 18.22 -0.43 -2.15
C GLU A 298 19.52 0.28 -2.49
N ALA A 299 19.58 1.61 -2.31
CA ALA A 299 20.79 2.40 -2.48
C ALA A 299 21.90 1.98 -1.49
N MET A 300 21.57 1.80 -0.21
CA MET A 300 22.49 1.31 0.81
C MET A 300 23.03 -0.10 0.48
N ALA A 301 22.16 -0.99 -0.02
CA ALA A 301 22.53 -2.33 -0.49
C ALA A 301 23.44 -2.28 -1.72
N SER A 302 23.30 -1.28 -2.57
CA SER A 302 24.15 -1.02 -3.75
C SER A 302 25.47 -0.32 -3.41
N ARG A 303 25.74 -0.05 -2.12
CA ARG A 303 26.93 0.73 -1.68
C ARG A 303 27.02 2.10 -2.34
N VAL A 304 25.88 2.80 -2.45
CA VAL A 304 25.81 4.18 -2.89
C VAL A 304 25.60 5.07 -1.66
N PRO A 305 26.38 6.15 -1.47
CA PRO A 305 26.15 7.03 -0.33
C PRO A 305 24.79 7.71 -0.45
N VAL A 306 24.00 7.70 0.63
CA VAL A 306 22.65 8.20 0.65
C VAL A 306 22.56 9.56 1.32
N VAL A 307 21.78 10.46 0.72
CA VAL A 307 21.39 11.76 1.28
C VAL A 307 19.88 11.80 1.35
N VAL A 308 19.33 11.89 2.55
CA VAL A 308 17.88 11.77 2.77
C VAL A 308 17.35 12.91 3.62
N SER A 309 16.07 13.23 3.46
CA SER A 309 15.39 14.10 4.43
C SER A 309 15.24 13.40 5.78
N ASP A 310 15.42 14.15 6.87
CA ASP A 310 15.20 13.67 8.24
C ASP A 310 13.70 13.64 8.57
N VAL A 311 12.97 12.68 7.97
CA VAL A 311 11.53 12.53 8.12
C VAL A 311 11.11 11.06 8.19
N GLY A 312 10.07 10.80 8.98
CA GLY A 312 9.40 9.51 8.99
C GLY A 312 10.36 8.33 9.21
N GLY A 313 10.16 7.25 8.45
CA GLY A 313 11.02 6.07 8.51
C GLY A 313 12.45 6.29 8.04
N LEU A 314 12.72 7.32 7.22
CA LEU A 314 14.10 7.66 6.82
C LEU A 314 14.97 8.04 8.02
N SER A 315 14.39 8.73 9.00
CA SER A 315 15.09 9.08 10.25
C SER A 315 15.54 7.86 11.05
N GLU A 316 14.85 6.71 10.87
CA GLU A 316 15.15 5.45 11.55
C GLU A 316 16.13 4.56 10.75
N ILE A 317 16.06 4.61 9.42
CA ILE A 317 16.92 3.82 8.53
C ILE A 317 18.31 4.40 8.42
N VAL A 318 18.41 5.74 8.32
CA VAL A 318 19.68 6.44 8.11
C VAL A 318 20.14 7.09 9.41
N GLU A 319 21.35 6.73 9.86
CA GLU A 319 22.06 7.35 10.98
C GLU A 319 22.98 8.43 10.40
N ASP A 320 22.73 9.73 10.76
CA ASP A 320 23.44 10.86 10.19
C ASP A 320 24.96 10.80 10.44
N GLY A 321 25.74 10.95 9.37
CA GLY A 321 27.20 10.87 9.39
C GLY A 321 27.76 9.46 9.61
N ILE A 322 26.90 8.43 9.76
CA ILE A 322 27.32 7.03 9.99
C ILE A 322 26.93 6.14 8.81
N THR A 323 25.64 6.09 8.45
CA THR A 323 25.14 5.27 7.34
C THR A 323 24.63 6.10 6.17
N GLY A 324 24.61 7.43 6.29
CA GLY A 324 24.21 8.39 5.28
C GLY A 324 24.24 9.81 5.81
N VAL A 325 23.75 10.75 5.03
CA VAL A 325 23.60 12.15 5.42
C VAL A 325 22.12 12.48 5.53
N LYS A 326 21.71 13.00 6.69
CA LYS A 326 20.35 13.53 6.88
C LYS A 326 20.31 15.03 6.78
N VAL A 327 19.27 15.55 6.14
CA VAL A 327 19.05 16.99 5.98
C VAL A 327 17.61 17.35 6.35
N PRO A 328 17.35 18.58 6.82
CA PRO A 328 15.98 19.04 7.02
C PRO A 328 15.14 18.94 5.73
N ALA A 329 13.90 18.45 5.83
CA ALA A 329 13.00 18.39 4.71
C ALA A 329 12.68 19.78 4.14
N ALA A 330 12.28 19.82 2.87
CA ALA A 330 11.88 21.05 2.16
C ALA A 330 12.95 22.17 2.18
N ASN A 331 14.22 21.86 2.38
CA ASN A 331 15.31 22.81 2.39
C ASN A 331 16.33 22.51 1.26
N PRO A 332 16.22 23.20 0.09
CA PRO A 332 17.13 22.96 -1.02
C PRO A 332 18.61 23.32 -0.72
N SER A 333 18.86 24.24 0.21
CA SER A 333 20.25 24.66 0.53
C SER A 333 20.98 23.58 1.29
N THR A 334 20.39 23.07 2.38
CA THR A 334 20.98 21.99 3.18
C THR A 334 21.03 20.68 2.38
N LEU A 335 20.07 20.46 1.46
CA LEU A 335 20.11 19.31 0.56
C LEU A 335 21.30 19.40 -0.40
N ALA A 336 21.57 20.57 -0.99
CA ALA A 336 22.73 20.79 -1.84
C ALA A 336 24.05 20.60 -1.06
N GLU A 337 24.14 21.11 0.16
CA GLU A 337 25.30 20.93 1.04
C GLU A 337 25.52 19.44 1.39
N GLY A 338 24.47 18.71 1.76
CA GLY A 338 24.53 17.28 2.02
C GLY A 338 24.99 16.46 0.82
N ILE A 339 24.52 16.82 -0.38
CA ILE A 339 24.97 16.20 -1.64
C ILE A 339 26.46 16.48 -1.86
N LEU A 340 26.92 17.72 -1.72
CA LEU A 340 28.33 18.06 -1.89
C LEU A 340 29.22 17.32 -0.90
N ARG A 341 28.79 17.22 0.34
CA ARG A 341 29.54 16.50 1.38
C ARG A 341 29.86 15.07 0.96
N VAL A 342 28.91 14.31 0.43
CA VAL A 342 29.15 12.92 -0.03
C VAL A 342 29.89 12.84 -1.35
N LEU A 343 29.79 13.86 -2.23
CA LEU A 343 30.47 13.87 -3.51
C LEU A 343 31.94 14.30 -3.40
N GLU A 344 32.30 15.19 -2.47
CA GLU A 344 33.63 15.81 -2.36
C GLU A 344 34.50 15.16 -1.29
N ASP A 345 33.89 14.66 -0.20
CA ASP A 345 34.62 13.95 0.85
C ASP A 345 34.60 12.43 0.57
N ARG A 346 35.68 11.96 -0.05
CA ARG A 346 35.83 10.56 -0.45
C ARG A 346 35.92 9.62 0.77
N GLU A 347 36.60 10.05 1.82
CA GLU A 347 36.80 9.21 3.02
C GLU A 347 35.44 9.00 3.72
N LEU A 348 34.69 10.07 3.96
CA LEU A 348 33.32 10.00 4.47
C LEU A 348 32.45 9.12 3.57
N SER A 349 32.48 9.34 2.25
CA SER A 349 31.66 8.56 1.30
C SER A 349 31.92 7.06 1.43
N GLU A 350 33.17 6.61 1.50
CA GLU A 350 33.50 5.19 1.65
C GLU A 350 33.05 4.64 3.02
N GLN A 351 33.23 5.41 4.09
CA GLN A 351 32.75 5.01 5.43
C GLN A 351 31.22 4.86 5.46
N LEU A 352 30.49 5.82 4.90
CA LEU A 352 29.02 5.77 4.81
C LEU A 352 28.54 4.52 4.07
N LYS A 353 29.13 4.20 2.91
CA LYS A 353 28.80 3.04 2.08
C LYS A 353 28.95 1.72 2.85
N GLU A 354 30.10 1.53 3.48
CA GLU A 354 30.39 0.29 4.21
C GLU A 354 29.47 0.13 5.44
N ASN A 355 29.27 1.19 6.20
CA ASN A 355 28.39 1.16 7.36
C ASN A 355 26.93 0.93 6.95
N ALA A 356 26.46 1.60 5.88
CA ALA A 356 25.13 1.43 5.34
C ALA A 356 24.88 -0.01 4.88
N TYR A 357 25.81 -0.57 4.11
CA TYR A 357 25.74 -1.96 3.66
C TYR A 357 25.70 -2.95 4.83
N ARG A 358 26.53 -2.74 5.85
CA ARG A 358 26.53 -3.57 7.07
C ARG A 358 25.17 -3.48 7.79
N ALA A 359 24.63 -2.29 7.98
CA ALA A 359 23.32 -2.09 8.59
C ALA A 359 22.20 -2.82 7.82
N VAL A 360 22.26 -2.83 6.48
CA VAL A 360 21.34 -3.60 5.65
C VAL A 360 21.44 -5.10 5.94
N GLN A 361 22.66 -5.65 5.99
CA GLN A 361 22.88 -7.07 6.24
C GLN A 361 22.44 -7.50 7.64
N GLU A 362 22.57 -6.65 8.63
CA GLU A 362 22.27 -6.95 10.03
C GLU A 362 20.78 -6.78 10.39
N ARG A 363 20.05 -5.88 9.71
CA ARG A 363 18.74 -5.44 10.20
C ARG A 363 17.59 -5.61 9.20
N TYR A 364 17.89 -5.68 7.87
CA TYR A 364 16.87 -5.52 6.83
C TYR A 364 16.83 -6.68 5.82
N ARG A 365 17.28 -7.86 6.19
CA ARG A 365 17.15 -9.07 5.35
C ARG A 365 15.74 -9.64 5.45
N TRP A 366 15.22 -10.10 4.34
CA TRP A 366 13.84 -10.64 4.28
C TRP A 366 13.63 -11.88 5.15
N ASP A 367 14.64 -12.74 5.34
CA ASP A 367 14.55 -13.90 6.24
C ASP A 367 14.32 -13.48 7.70
N MET A 368 14.96 -12.41 8.16
CA MET A 368 14.75 -11.84 9.49
C MET A 368 13.36 -11.16 9.62
N ILE A 369 12.92 -10.48 8.55
CA ILE A 369 11.61 -9.85 8.51
C ILE A 369 10.51 -10.92 8.56
N ALA A 370 10.67 -12.03 7.84
CA ALA A 370 9.75 -13.16 7.88
C ALA A 370 9.68 -13.78 9.29
N GLU A 371 10.79 -13.96 9.99
CA GLU A 371 10.79 -14.46 11.38
C GLU A 371 10.01 -13.55 12.33
N LYS A 372 10.26 -12.24 12.26
CA LYS A 372 9.49 -11.25 13.05
C LYS A 372 8.00 -11.27 12.70
N THR A 373 7.66 -11.48 11.43
CA THR A 373 6.29 -11.56 10.97
C THR A 373 5.59 -12.83 11.48
N ILE A 374 6.27 -13.99 11.45
CA ILE A 374 5.77 -15.24 12.02
C ILE A 374 5.52 -15.07 13.53
N GLU A 375 6.42 -14.41 14.24
CA GLU A 375 6.24 -14.13 15.67
C GLU A 375 5.02 -13.22 15.92
N ALA A 376 4.81 -12.20 15.09
CA ALA A 376 3.62 -11.36 15.17
C ALA A 376 2.33 -12.16 14.92
N TYR A 377 2.35 -13.13 14.01
CA TYR A 377 1.22 -14.06 13.82
C TYR A 377 0.95 -14.87 15.08
N ARG A 378 1.97 -15.50 15.66
CA ARG A 378 1.83 -16.33 16.88
C ARG A 378 1.24 -15.57 18.07
N ILE A 379 1.69 -14.33 18.28
CA ILE A 379 1.18 -13.47 19.36
C ILE A 379 -0.31 -13.14 19.15
N SER A 380 -0.73 -13.01 17.91
CA SER A 380 -2.14 -12.73 17.56
C SER A 380 -3.03 -13.94 17.79
N PHE A 381 -2.51 -15.18 17.61
CA PHE A 381 -3.21 -16.42 17.97
C PHE A 381 -3.31 -16.64 19.49
N ALA A 382 -2.31 -16.22 20.25
CA ALA A 382 -2.28 -16.45 21.70
C ALA A 382 -3.34 -15.64 22.48
N LYS A 383 -3.95 -14.63 21.84
CA LYS A 383 -5.11 -13.94 22.40
C LYS A 383 -6.35 -14.73 22.02
N PRO A 384 -7.19 -15.21 22.98
CA PRO A 384 -8.46 -15.82 22.62
C PRO A 384 -9.23 -14.78 21.81
N SER A 385 -9.51 -15.12 20.54
CA SER A 385 -10.50 -14.39 19.76
C SER A 385 -11.77 -14.33 20.59
N PRO A 386 -12.44 -13.16 20.74
CA PRO A 386 -13.71 -13.09 21.45
C PRO A 386 -14.86 -13.80 20.71
N SER A 387 -14.60 -14.80 19.92
CA SER A 387 -15.51 -15.36 18.93
C SER A 387 -15.92 -16.80 19.14
N SER A 388 -16.02 -17.30 20.36
CA SER A 388 -16.84 -18.49 20.61
C SER A 388 -18.09 -18.21 21.44
N ARG A 389 -18.39 -16.92 21.69
CA ARG A 389 -19.77 -16.60 22.09
C ARG A 389 -20.55 -16.39 20.81
N ALA A 390 -21.50 -17.29 20.63
CA ALA A 390 -22.53 -17.31 19.64
C ALA A 390 -22.68 -15.97 18.91
N VAL A 391 -22.49 -16.02 17.63
CA VAL A 391 -23.07 -15.06 16.67
C VAL A 391 -24.60 -15.23 16.72
N GLU A 392 -25.19 -14.98 17.89
CA GLU A 392 -26.64 -14.96 18.09
C GLU A 392 -27.21 -13.55 17.86
N ASP A 393 -26.32 -12.51 17.80
CA ASP A 393 -26.70 -11.14 17.46
C ASP A 393 -25.75 -10.55 16.42
N ALA A 394 -25.62 -11.24 15.29
CA ALA A 394 -24.94 -10.65 14.16
C ALA A 394 -25.77 -9.46 13.64
N GLU A 395 -25.30 -8.25 13.87
CA GLU A 395 -25.51 -7.13 12.97
C GLU A 395 -24.91 -7.46 11.60
N PHE A 396 -25.48 -8.47 10.93
CA PHE A 396 -24.92 -9.12 9.74
C PHE A 396 -25.07 -8.27 8.48
N LEU A 397 -25.84 -7.20 8.57
CA LEU A 397 -25.92 -6.17 7.57
C LEU A 397 -25.83 -4.83 8.31
N SER A 398 -24.70 -4.16 8.22
CA SER A 398 -24.70 -2.73 8.52
C SER A 398 -25.79 -2.13 7.65
N ASP A 399 -26.60 -1.27 8.21
CA ASP A 399 -27.73 -0.66 7.53
C ASP A 399 -27.41 -0.12 6.11
N PRO A 400 -26.21 0.46 5.83
CA PRO A 400 -25.81 0.85 4.48
C PRO A 400 -25.63 -0.31 3.49
N ALA A 401 -25.10 -1.46 3.94
CA ALA A 401 -24.84 -2.59 3.06
C ALA A 401 -26.14 -3.24 2.53
N LEU A 402 -27.19 -3.30 3.36
CA LEU A 402 -28.49 -3.81 2.93
C LEU A 402 -29.14 -2.90 1.90
N VAL A 403 -29.06 -1.59 2.09
CA VAL A 403 -29.61 -0.60 1.15
C VAL A 403 -28.90 -0.70 -0.21
N GLN A 404 -27.58 -0.83 -0.21
CA GLN A 404 -26.77 -1.06 -1.41
C GLN A 404 -27.07 -2.40 -2.09
N PHE A 405 -27.24 -3.48 -1.30
CA PHE A 405 -27.61 -4.79 -1.83
C PHE A 405 -28.95 -4.74 -2.55
N LEU A 406 -29.98 -4.11 -1.97
CA LEU A 406 -31.29 -3.94 -2.59
C LEU A 406 -31.21 -3.17 -3.92
N LEU A 407 -30.36 -2.15 -4.01
CA LEU A 407 -30.09 -1.43 -5.26
C LEU A 407 -29.47 -2.35 -6.31
N THR A 408 -28.47 -3.13 -5.90
CA THR A 408 -27.70 -4.04 -6.79
C THR A 408 -28.57 -5.12 -7.41
N ILE A 409 -29.54 -5.66 -6.66
CA ILE A 409 -30.46 -6.71 -7.16
C ILE A 409 -31.70 -6.13 -7.88
N GLY A 410 -31.76 -4.81 -8.06
CA GLY A 410 -32.86 -4.16 -8.74
C GLY A 410 -34.17 -4.04 -7.95
N ALA A 411 -34.12 -4.21 -6.62
CA ALA A 411 -35.26 -4.01 -5.74
C ALA A 411 -35.53 -2.51 -5.50
N THR A 412 -35.79 -1.77 -6.58
CA THR A 412 -35.89 -0.30 -6.57
C THR A 412 -37.36 0.19 -6.65
N ASP A 413 -38.30 -0.73 -6.83
CA ASP A 413 -39.74 -0.43 -6.91
C ASP A 413 -40.58 -1.62 -6.44
N GLY A 414 -41.90 -1.45 -6.47
CA GLY A 414 -42.83 -2.49 -6.03
C GLY A 414 -42.88 -3.74 -6.94
N GLU A 415 -42.37 -3.68 -8.19
CA GLU A 415 -42.29 -4.85 -9.09
C GLU A 415 -41.02 -5.67 -8.78
N GLY A 416 -39.91 -4.99 -8.52
CA GLY A 416 -38.66 -5.60 -8.09
C GLY A 416 -38.63 -5.95 -6.61
N ALA A 417 -39.69 -5.79 -5.84
CA ALA A 417 -39.72 -6.05 -4.41
C ALA A 417 -39.40 -7.52 -4.08
N ILE A 418 -38.60 -7.75 -3.05
CA ILE A 418 -38.05 -9.05 -2.63
C ILE A 418 -38.41 -9.35 -1.16
N SER A 419 -38.68 -10.61 -0.82
CA SER A 419 -38.94 -11.01 0.57
C SER A 419 -37.65 -11.16 1.39
N ALA A 420 -37.78 -11.08 2.72
CA ALA A 420 -36.65 -11.31 3.62
C ALA A 420 -36.05 -12.72 3.47
N GLY A 421 -36.88 -13.73 3.18
CA GLY A 421 -36.41 -15.09 2.96
C GLY A 421 -35.62 -15.25 1.66
N GLU A 422 -36.06 -14.58 0.58
CA GLU A 422 -35.31 -14.55 -0.68
C GLU A 422 -33.96 -13.83 -0.51
N ILE A 423 -33.93 -12.69 0.20
CA ILE A 423 -32.68 -11.98 0.54
C ILE A 423 -31.77 -12.89 1.36
N ALA A 424 -32.31 -13.51 2.42
CA ALA A 424 -31.57 -14.41 3.30
C ALA A 424 -30.94 -15.58 2.52
N SER A 425 -31.67 -16.13 1.55
CA SER A 425 -31.17 -17.18 0.66
C SER A 425 -30.02 -16.68 -0.24
N LEU A 426 -30.17 -15.50 -0.83
CA LEU A 426 -29.16 -14.91 -1.72
C LEU A 426 -27.83 -14.60 -0.99
N ILE A 427 -27.93 -14.09 0.25
CA ILE A 427 -26.76 -13.76 1.07
C ILE A 427 -26.31 -14.91 1.99
N LYS A 428 -26.96 -16.09 1.91
CA LYS A 428 -26.71 -17.27 2.75
C LYS A 428 -26.72 -16.96 4.25
N SER A 429 -27.70 -16.18 4.71
CA SER A 429 -27.87 -15.75 6.11
C SER A 429 -29.22 -16.25 6.66
N PRO A 430 -29.38 -16.42 7.98
CA PRO A 430 -30.68 -16.65 8.59
C PRO A 430 -31.69 -15.54 8.28
N GLU A 431 -32.98 -15.88 8.18
CA GLU A 431 -34.01 -14.90 7.79
C GLU A 431 -34.30 -13.85 8.88
N THR A 432 -34.17 -14.24 10.15
CA THR A 432 -34.50 -13.35 11.29
C THR A 432 -33.63 -12.09 11.34
N PRO A 433 -32.30 -12.15 11.25
CA PRO A 433 -31.45 -10.95 11.19
C PRO A 433 -31.80 -10.04 9.98
N VAL A 434 -32.08 -10.64 8.83
CA VAL A 434 -32.47 -9.90 7.62
C VAL A 434 -33.79 -9.15 7.85
N LYS A 435 -34.77 -9.77 8.46
CA LYS A 435 -36.04 -9.10 8.83
C LYS A 435 -35.85 -7.94 9.79
N LEU A 436 -34.98 -8.09 10.80
CA LEU A 436 -34.69 -7.02 11.77
C LEU A 436 -34.02 -5.83 11.10
N SER A 437 -33.03 -6.07 10.22
CA SER A 437 -32.35 -5.02 9.48
C SER A 437 -33.31 -4.30 8.51
N LEU A 438 -34.13 -5.05 7.75
CA LEU A 438 -35.15 -4.47 6.86
C LEU A 438 -36.18 -3.63 7.65
N GLY A 439 -36.59 -4.07 8.82
CA GLY A 439 -37.49 -3.33 9.71
C GLY A 439 -36.88 -2.00 10.15
N ARG A 440 -35.59 -1.98 10.53
CA ARG A 440 -34.85 -0.74 10.86
C ARG A 440 -34.78 0.20 9.67
N GLN A 441 -34.44 -0.32 8.48
CA GLN A 441 -34.36 0.49 7.26
C GLN A 441 -35.73 1.05 6.85
N ALA A 442 -36.80 0.30 7.08
CA ALA A 442 -38.17 0.78 6.84
C ALA A 442 -38.54 1.90 7.83
N SER A 443 -38.16 1.80 9.10
CA SER A 443 -38.41 2.88 10.09
C SER A 443 -37.61 4.15 9.79
N LEU A 444 -36.49 4.05 9.12
CA LEU A 444 -35.67 5.18 8.65
C LEU A 444 -36.16 5.75 7.29
N GLY A 445 -37.18 5.12 6.68
CA GLY A 445 -37.74 5.54 5.40
C GLY A 445 -36.91 5.18 4.18
N TYR A 446 -35.85 4.37 4.32
CA TYR A 446 -35.00 3.95 3.20
C TYR A 446 -35.57 2.75 2.44
N VAL A 447 -36.36 1.93 3.09
CA VAL A 447 -37.01 0.75 2.51
C VAL A 447 -38.53 0.88 2.63
N SER A 448 -39.21 0.55 1.58
CA SER A 448 -40.69 0.47 1.52
C SER A 448 -41.13 -0.98 1.51
N THR A 449 -42.32 -1.25 2.04
CA THR A 449 -42.92 -2.58 2.09
C THR A 449 -44.11 -2.69 1.15
N LYS A 450 -44.24 -3.85 0.51
CA LYS A 450 -45.42 -4.22 -0.32
C LYS A 450 -45.99 -5.54 0.20
N LEU A 451 -47.28 -5.57 0.49
CA LEU A 451 -48.01 -6.81 0.79
C LEU A 451 -48.44 -7.45 -0.52
N THR A 452 -48.13 -8.75 -0.70
CA THR A 452 -48.62 -9.52 -1.82
C THR A 452 -50.00 -10.11 -1.49
N PRO A 453 -51.03 -9.94 -2.34
CA PRO A 453 -52.39 -10.40 -2.04
C PRO A 453 -52.52 -11.91 -1.77
N ASP A 454 -51.68 -12.72 -2.43
CA ASP A 454 -51.81 -14.18 -2.46
C ASP A 454 -51.01 -14.94 -1.38
N SER A 455 -50.16 -14.32 -0.58
CA SER A 455 -49.27 -15.07 0.31
C SER A 455 -49.08 -14.48 1.72
N ALA A 456 -49.71 -13.35 2.06
CA ALA A 456 -49.47 -12.62 3.31
C ALA A 456 -47.98 -12.31 3.58
N ARG A 457 -47.12 -12.38 2.57
CA ARG A 457 -45.68 -12.13 2.71
C ARG A 457 -45.36 -10.67 2.46
N VAL A 458 -44.62 -10.08 3.38
CA VAL A 458 -44.05 -8.73 3.22
C VAL A 458 -42.90 -8.80 2.25
N ARG A 459 -42.93 -7.99 1.20
CA ARG A 459 -41.81 -7.79 0.28
C ARG A 459 -41.26 -6.37 0.47
N TYR A 460 -39.98 -6.22 0.24
CA TYR A 460 -39.23 -5.00 0.49
C TYR A 460 -38.59 -4.48 -0.79
N HIS A 461 -38.60 -3.18 -0.97
CA HIS A 461 -37.86 -2.48 -2.03
C HIS A 461 -37.36 -1.13 -1.51
N LEU A 462 -36.39 -0.54 -2.19
CA LEU A 462 -35.90 0.79 -1.84
C LEU A 462 -36.99 1.84 -2.05
N SER A 463 -37.16 2.74 -1.09
CA SER A 463 -37.89 3.98 -1.27
C SER A 463 -37.09 4.96 -2.16
N PRO A 464 -37.72 6.01 -2.73
CA PRO A 464 -36.98 7.07 -3.40
C PRO A 464 -35.85 7.66 -2.55
N VAL A 465 -36.07 7.81 -1.24
CA VAL A 465 -35.05 8.25 -0.29
C VAL A 465 -33.94 7.21 -0.12
N GLY A 466 -34.30 5.91 -0.08
CA GLY A 466 -33.34 4.80 -0.02
C GLY A 466 -32.48 4.70 -1.30
N ILE A 467 -33.06 4.94 -2.47
CA ILE A 467 -32.30 4.99 -3.73
C ILE A 467 -31.28 6.15 -3.71
N ILE A 468 -31.73 7.35 -3.29
CA ILE A 468 -30.83 8.50 -3.15
C ILE A 468 -29.72 8.18 -2.15
N LYS A 469 -30.06 7.56 -1.00
CA LYS A 469 -29.09 7.14 0.01
C LYS A 469 -28.09 6.14 -0.55
N ALA A 470 -28.55 5.07 -1.20
CA ALA A 470 -27.67 4.07 -1.81
C ALA A 470 -26.75 4.69 -2.88
N CYS A 471 -27.27 5.59 -3.72
CA CYS A 471 -26.47 6.30 -4.72
C CYS A 471 -25.46 7.27 -4.07
N SER A 472 -25.86 7.96 -2.99
CA SER A 472 -24.93 8.86 -2.28
C SER A 472 -23.82 8.12 -1.53
N ASP A 473 -24.11 6.92 -1.04
CA ASP A 473 -23.11 6.06 -0.39
C ASP A 473 -22.19 5.38 -1.42
N MET A 474 -22.56 5.38 -2.71
CA MET A 474 -21.75 4.90 -3.83
C MET A 474 -20.95 6.00 -4.54
N SER A 475 -21.31 7.27 -4.36
CA SER A 475 -20.63 8.43 -4.93
C SER A 475 -19.57 9.00 -3.95
#